data_1e4330624336644e0bff489129a23a26
#
_entry.id   1e4330624336644e0bff489129a23a26
#
_cell.length_a   1.000
_cell.length_b   1.000
_cell.length_c   1.000
_cell.angle_alpha   90.00
_cell.angle_beta   90.00
_cell.angle_gamma   90.00
#
_symmetry.space_group_name_H-M   'P 1'
#
loop_
_entity.id
_entity.type
_entity.pdbx_description
1 polymer ?
#
loop_
_entity_poly.entity_id
_entity_poly.type
_entity_poly.pdbx_seq_one_letter_code
_entity_poly.pdbx_strand_id
1 'polypeptide(L)' 'MTYRDLLSQIQSLTEDQLDHEIILYNFEENLLLDNEVTALRSAQYDVPGEISKGTPYLVF' A
#
# COMPACT_ATOMS: atom_id res chain seq x y z
N MET A 1 9.95 0.98 -7.57
CA MET A 1 9.80 2.22 -6.76
C MET A 1 11.02 2.39 -5.90
N THR A 2 11.59 3.59 -5.85
CA THR A 2 12.70 3.90 -4.95
C THR A 2 12.17 4.32 -3.59
N TYR A 3 13.05 4.36 -2.59
CA TYR A 3 12.66 4.89 -1.28
C TYR A 3 12.24 6.36 -1.36
N ARG A 4 12.82 7.12 -2.27
CA ARG A 4 12.43 8.52 -2.46
C ARG A 4 11.01 8.63 -3.00
N ASP A 5 10.64 7.74 -3.93
CA ASP A 5 9.29 7.69 -4.47
C ASP A 5 8.29 7.33 -3.35
N LEU A 6 8.66 6.37 -2.52
CA LEU A 6 7.83 5.96 -1.39
C LEU A 6 7.66 7.12 -0.40
N LEU A 7 8.73 7.83 -0.11
CA LEU A 7 8.66 8.99 0.79
C LEU A 7 7.67 10.03 0.28
N SER A 8 7.73 10.34 -1.01
CA SER A 8 6.79 11.29 -1.61
C SER A 8 5.34 10.84 -1.48
N GLN A 9 5.09 9.56 -1.65
CA GLN A 9 3.75 9.01 -1.52
C GLN A 9 3.28 9.02 -0.07
N ILE A 10 4.15 8.70 0.87
CA ILE A 10 3.84 8.76 2.29
C ILE A 10 3.47 10.18 2.72
N GLN A 11 4.16 11.18 2.19
CA GLN A 11 3.89 12.58 2.54
C GLN A 11 2.50 13.04 2.10
N SER A 12 1.86 12.34 1.17
CA SER A 12 0.51 12.66 0.75
C SER A 12 -0.56 11.99 1.60
N LEU A 13 -0.19 11.14 2.54
CA LEU A 13 -1.15 10.47 3.42
C LEU A 13 -1.67 11.42 4.49
N THR A 14 -2.90 11.18 4.93
CA THR A 14 -3.47 11.91 6.06
C THR A 14 -2.86 11.39 7.37
N GLU A 15 -3.07 12.12 8.46
CA GLU A 15 -2.60 11.68 9.77
C GLU A 15 -3.16 10.31 10.17
N ASP A 16 -4.44 10.09 9.90
CA ASP A 16 -5.08 8.81 10.21
C ASP A 16 -4.45 7.67 9.41
N GLN A 17 -4.12 7.92 8.14
CA GLN A 17 -3.47 6.93 7.29
C GLN A 17 -2.04 6.64 7.75
N LEU A 18 -1.33 7.67 8.22
CA LEU A 18 0.04 7.50 8.71
C LEU A 18 0.10 6.64 9.97
N ASP A 19 -0.94 6.66 10.79
CA ASP A 19 -1.01 5.89 12.02
C ASP A 19 -1.45 4.45 11.80
N HIS A 20 -1.82 4.11 10.56
CA HIS A 20 -2.26 2.77 10.24
C HIS A 20 -1.08 1.81 10.13
N GLU A 21 -1.27 0.57 10.54
CA GLU A 21 -0.23 -0.44 10.36
C GLU A 21 -0.01 -0.72 8.89
N ILE A 22 1.21 -1.14 8.55
CA ILE A 22 1.57 -1.43 7.18
C ILE A 22 0.84 -2.67 6.70
N ILE A 23 0.19 -2.53 5.54
CA ILE A 23 -0.47 -3.64 4.86
C ILE A 23 0.25 -3.88 3.54
N LEU A 24 0.60 -5.13 3.30
CA LEU A 24 1.22 -5.54 2.05
C LEU A 24 0.20 -6.27 1.20
N TYR A 25 0.12 -5.91 -0.07
CA TYR A 25 -0.77 -6.55 -1.02
C TYR A 25 0.02 -7.07 -2.20
N ASN A 26 -0.04 -8.39 -2.42
CA ASN A 26 0.61 -9.01 -3.56
C ASN A 26 -0.40 -9.07 -4.71
N PHE A 27 -0.18 -8.26 -5.72
CA PHE A 27 -1.08 -8.17 -6.86
C PHE A 27 -0.94 -9.36 -7.81
N GLU A 28 0.27 -9.93 -7.93
CA GLU A 28 0.50 -11.09 -8.76
C GLU A 28 1.22 -12.16 -7.97
N GLU A 29 0.63 -13.35 -7.93
CA GLU A 29 1.32 -14.51 -7.38
C GLU A 29 2.38 -14.99 -8.35
N ASN A 30 3.35 -14.16 -8.61
CA ASN A 30 4.42 -14.53 -9.48
C ASN A 30 5.58 -15.07 -8.65
N LEU A 31 5.72 -16.36 -8.68
CA LEU A 31 6.67 -17.05 -7.85
C LEU A 31 8.13 -16.79 -8.18
N LEU A 32 8.38 -16.09 -9.28
CA LEU A 32 9.74 -15.97 -9.71
C LEU A 32 10.45 -14.77 -9.22
N LEU A 33 9.93 -13.98 -8.34
CA LEU A 33 10.30 -12.90 -8.53
C LEU A 33 10.52 -11.87 -7.75
N ASP A 34 10.98 -11.04 -7.99
CA ASP A 34 11.26 -9.72 -7.59
C ASP A 34 10.08 -9.15 -6.86
N ASN A 35 10.05 -9.25 -5.56
CA ASN A 35 9.04 -8.62 -4.72
C ASN A 35 9.32 -7.12 -4.68
N GLU A 36 9.30 -6.48 -5.83
CA GLU A 36 9.45 -5.04 -5.85
C GLU A 36 8.17 -4.37 -5.39
N VAL A 37 8.30 -3.45 -4.44
CA VAL A 37 7.20 -2.59 -4.07
C VAL A 37 6.94 -1.65 -5.25
N THR A 38 5.76 -1.71 -5.83
CA THR A 38 5.45 -0.96 -7.04
C THR A 38 4.63 0.28 -6.77
N ALA A 39 3.87 0.33 -5.70
CA ALA A 39 3.05 1.49 -5.37
C ALA A 39 2.59 1.49 -3.94
N LEU A 40 2.31 2.67 -3.41
CA LEU A 40 1.52 2.87 -2.22
C LEU A 40 0.15 3.37 -2.68
N ARG A 41 -0.91 2.68 -2.30
CA ARG A 41 -2.26 3.01 -2.70
C ARG A 41 -3.18 3.14 -1.50
N SER A 42 -4.30 3.80 -1.68
CA SER A 42 -5.36 3.85 -0.69
C SER A 42 -6.56 3.07 -1.20
N ALA A 43 -7.18 2.27 -0.34
CA ALA A 43 -8.33 1.47 -0.71
C ALA A 43 -9.48 2.37 -1.15
N GLN A 44 -10.10 2.04 -2.28
CA GLN A 44 -11.17 2.85 -2.84
C GLN A 44 -12.56 2.46 -2.32
N TYR A 45 -12.67 1.30 -1.72
CA TYR A 45 -13.93 0.82 -1.14
C TYR A 45 -13.64 -0.18 -0.03
N ASP A 46 -14.65 -0.45 0.79
CA ASP A 46 -14.52 -1.39 1.88
C ASP A 46 -14.54 -2.81 1.35
N VAL A 47 -13.64 -3.65 1.85
CA VAL A 47 -13.68 -5.09 1.64
C VAL A 47 -13.95 -5.73 3.00
N PRO A 48 -15.16 -6.21 3.26
CA PRO A 48 -15.52 -6.72 4.58
C PRO A 48 -14.55 -7.78 5.10
N GLY A 49 -14.08 -7.58 6.33
CA GLY A 49 -13.13 -8.49 6.95
C GLY A 49 -11.69 -8.34 6.52
N GLU A 50 -11.40 -7.47 5.56
CA GLU A 50 -10.04 -7.27 5.05
C GLU A 50 -9.54 -5.85 5.18
N ILE A 51 -10.17 -4.90 4.49
CA ILE A 51 -9.66 -3.55 4.39
C ILE A 51 -10.81 -2.55 4.32
N SER A 52 -10.65 -1.41 4.94
CA SER A 52 -11.63 -0.33 4.90
C SER A 52 -11.24 0.72 3.87
N LYS A 53 -12.22 1.43 3.34
CA LYS A 53 -11.98 2.51 2.39
C LYS A 53 -11.00 3.52 2.99
N GLY A 54 -10.03 3.92 2.22
CA GLY A 54 -9.01 4.89 2.63
C GLY A 54 -7.80 4.27 3.32
N THR A 55 -7.81 2.97 3.61
CA THR A 55 -6.67 2.31 4.22
C THR A 55 -5.50 2.29 3.25
N PRO A 56 -4.31 2.76 3.64
CA PRO A 56 -3.14 2.70 2.77
C PRO A 56 -2.57 1.27 2.74
N TYR A 57 -2.08 0.87 1.58
CA TYR A 57 -1.43 -0.43 1.42
C TYR A 57 -0.31 -0.36 0.38
N LEU A 58 0.70 -1.20 0.56
CA LEU A 58 1.81 -1.31 -0.40
C LEU A 58 1.54 -2.46 -1.35
N VAL A 59 1.72 -2.22 -2.63
CA VAL A 59 1.51 -3.21 -3.68
C VAL A 59 2.87 -3.71 -4.17
N PHE A 60 3.01 -5.00 -4.22
CA PHE A 60 4.22 -5.62 -4.74
C PHE A 60 3.93 -6.83 -5.62
#